data_7f1b7d8435aa3c0c00890e1eca04b17f
#
_entry.id   7f1b7d8435aa3c0c00890e1eca04b17f
#
_cell.length_a   1.000
_cell.length_b   1.000
_cell.length_c   1.000
_cell.angle_alpha   90.00
_cell.angle_beta   90.00
_cell.angle_gamma   90.00
#
_symmetry.space_group_name_H-M   'P 1'
#
loop_
_entity.id
_entity.type
_entity.pdbx_description
1 polymer ?
#
loop_
_entity_poly.entity_id
_entity_poly.type
_entity_poly.pdbx_seq_one_letter_code
_entity_poly.pdbx_strand_id
1 'polypeptide(L)'
;MAFIKKSIALGLLAAAGAVGGFAWWAGQPVIGQEPAIEFTISKGSGASAAGQQMAAAGVPIQPLMFNLLARVTGKSGQLKAGTYELKPGTTPVRLIDQLVRGEFAQESLTIIEGWTFRQMRQAIAAHTGLKHDTAELTDRELMAKIDPDFKDPEGLFFPDTYLFAKNSSELAIFRQAHSMLMKRLGEAWDKRDPGLPYKTPYEALTMASIVEKETGQKSERNMIAAVFVNRLKLGMLLQTDPTVIYGIGHKFDGNIRKKDLETDTPYNTYMRVGLPPTPISLPGVASLTAALAPAKSGALYFVARGNGTSQFSDNLTDHNRAVNQYQKQ
;
A
#
# COMPACT_ATOMS: atom_id res chain seq x y z
N MET A 1 28.01 -69.95 0.38
CA MET A 1 26.67 -69.37 0.02
C MET A 1 25.90 -68.77 1.22
N ALA A 2 25.83 -69.40 2.39
CA ALA A 2 25.10 -68.87 3.56
C ALA A 2 25.66 -67.54 4.11
N PHE A 3 26.96 -67.34 4.10
CA PHE A 3 27.63 -66.14 4.58
C PHE A 3 27.33 -64.90 3.69
N ILE A 4 27.33 -65.08 2.35
CA ILE A 4 27.00 -64.04 1.39
C ILE A 4 25.53 -63.61 1.53
N LYS A 5 24.61 -64.59 1.69
CA LYS A 5 23.17 -64.27 1.93
C LYS A 5 22.96 -63.48 3.23
N LYS A 6 23.66 -63.80 4.31
CA LYS A 6 23.59 -63.05 5.59
C LYS A 6 24.15 -61.63 5.45
N SER A 7 25.25 -61.46 4.73
CA SER A 7 25.83 -60.11 4.48
C SER A 7 24.93 -59.24 3.61
N ILE A 8 24.26 -59.83 2.59
CA ILE A 8 23.29 -59.11 1.76
C ILE A 8 22.03 -58.72 2.60
N ALA A 9 21.51 -59.64 3.40
CA ALA A 9 20.37 -59.37 4.27
C ALA A 9 20.69 -58.28 5.30
N LEU A 10 21.88 -58.29 5.90
CA LEU A 10 22.33 -57.24 6.83
C LEU A 10 22.48 -55.87 6.14
N GLY A 11 23.01 -55.85 4.91
CA GLY A 11 23.11 -54.67 4.09
C GLY A 11 21.74 -54.08 3.73
N LEU A 12 20.76 -54.92 3.38
CA LEU A 12 19.40 -54.47 3.09
C LEU A 12 18.71 -53.92 4.32
N LEU A 13 18.89 -54.55 5.49
CA LEU A 13 18.34 -54.05 6.76
C LEU A 13 18.97 -52.68 7.15
N ALA A 14 20.28 -52.55 6.97
CA ALA A 14 20.95 -51.27 7.22
C ALA A 14 20.48 -50.17 6.27
N ALA A 15 20.31 -50.51 4.98
CA ALA A 15 19.74 -49.57 3.98
C ALA A 15 18.31 -49.16 4.30
N ALA A 16 17.47 -50.14 4.67
CA ALA A 16 16.08 -49.84 5.09
C ALA A 16 16.02 -48.96 6.34
N GLY A 17 16.91 -49.22 7.32
CA GLY A 17 17.03 -48.42 8.52
C GLY A 17 17.48 -46.99 8.20
N ALA A 18 18.44 -46.80 7.29
CA ALA A 18 18.91 -45.48 6.83
C ALA A 18 17.80 -44.70 6.12
N VAL A 19 17.06 -45.37 5.23
CA VAL A 19 15.90 -44.76 4.53
C VAL A 19 14.81 -44.37 5.52
N GLY A 20 14.47 -45.27 6.47
CA GLY A 20 13.48 -45.01 7.50
C GLY A 20 13.89 -43.81 8.41
N GLY A 21 15.15 -43.78 8.87
CA GLY A 21 15.69 -42.69 9.67
C GLY A 21 15.71 -41.36 8.91
N PHE A 22 16.07 -41.38 7.63
CA PHE A 22 16.01 -40.20 6.77
C PHE A 22 14.60 -39.67 6.58
N ALA A 23 13.63 -40.53 6.29
CA ALA A 23 12.22 -40.14 6.14
C ALA A 23 11.64 -39.60 7.45
N TRP A 24 11.98 -40.22 8.59
CA TRP A 24 11.60 -39.75 9.92
C TRP A 24 12.16 -38.32 10.16
N TRP A 25 13.48 -38.10 9.94
CA TRP A 25 14.10 -36.79 10.06
C TRP A 25 13.45 -35.75 9.17
N ALA A 26 13.16 -36.09 7.92
CA ALA A 26 12.55 -35.17 6.95
C ALA A 26 11.13 -34.72 7.36
N GLY A 27 10.46 -35.49 8.22
CA GLY A 27 9.14 -35.20 8.78
C GLY A 27 9.16 -34.53 10.16
N GLN A 28 10.32 -34.39 10.81
CA GLN A 28 10.40 -33.73 12.12
C GLN A 28 10.53 -32.21 11.97
N PRO A 29 9.97 -31.41 12.89
CA PRO A 29 10.18 -29.97 12.89
C PRO A 29 11.67 -29.61 12.97
N VAL A 30 12.12 -28.65 12.15
CA VAL A 30 13.49 -28.10 12.19
C VAL A 30 13.70 -27.30 13.49
N ILE A 31 12.67 -26.51 13.86
CA ILE A 31 12.59 -25.81 15.16
C ILE A 31 11.25 -26.16 15.80
N GLY A 32 11.25 -26.31 17.13
CA GLY A 32 10.08 -26.67 17.93
C GLY A 32 9.21 -25.47 18.28
N GLN A 33 9.46 -24.90 19.46
CA GLN A 33 8.76 -23.71 19.96
C GLN A 33 9.67 -22.47 20.02
N GLU A 34 10.88 -22.56 19.50
CA GLU A 34 11.82 -21.46 19.41
C GLU A 34 11.26 -20.35 18.50
N PRO A 35 11.71 -19.10 18.70
CA PRO A 35 11.34 -17.99 17.80
C PRO A 35 11.66 -18.31 16.35
N ALA A 36 10.87 -17.76 15.43
CA ALA A 36 11.12 -17.88 14.00
C ALA A 36 12.53 -17.37 13.63
N ILE A 37 13.21 -18.08 12.73
CA ILE A 37 14.56 -17.75 12.28
C ILE A 37 14.48 -17.20 10.87
N GLU A 38 14.99 -15.99 10.67
CA GLU A 38 15.12 -15.39 9.34
C GLU A 38 16.45 -15.81 8.71
N PHE A 39 16.42 -16.17 7.43
CA PHE A 39 17.60 -16.53 6.65
C PHE A 39 17.45 -16.11 5.19
N THR A 40 18.58 -15.90 4.51
CA THR A 40 18.61 -15.46 3.12
C THR A 40 19.32 -16.47 2.23
N ILE A 41 18.69 -16.82 1.11
CA ILE A 41 19.27 -17.62 0.02
C ILE A 41 19.72 -16.66 -1.08
N SER A 42 21.01 -16.68 -1.39
CA SER A 42 21.61 -15.83 -2.40
C SER A 42 21.23 -16.27 -3.81
N LYS A 43 21.21 -15.32 -4.76
CA LYS A 43 20.91 -15.61 -6.18
C LYS A 43 21.93 -16.59 -6.75
N GLY A 44 21.46 -17.64 -7.43
CA GLY A 44 22.30 -18.67 -8.04
C GLY A 44 22.72 -19.80 -7.09
N SER A 45 22.27 -19.80 -5.83
CA SER A 45 22.57 -20.87 -4.87
C SER A 45 21.83 -22.16 -5.24
N GLY A 46 22.57 -23.26 -5.40
CA GLY A 46 22.00 -24.59 -5.43
C GLY A 46 21.70 -25.12 -4.01
N ALA A 47 21.06 -26.32 -3.90
CA ALA A 47 20.64 -26.87 -2.62
C ALA A 47 21.76 -27.04 -1.58
N SER A 48 23.00 -27.34 -2.00
CA SER A 48 24.15 -27.44 -1.08
C SER A 48 24.50 -26.10 -0.48
N ALA A 49 24.60 -25.04 -1.31
CA ALA A 49 24.88 -23.68 -0.86
C ALA A 49 23.74 -23.12 0.00
N ALA A 50 22.48 -23.40 -0.38
CA ALA A 50 21.32 -23.01 0.40
C ALA A 50 21.33 -23.64 1.81
N GLY A 51 21.67 -24.94 1.91
CA GLY A 51 21.82 -25.60 3.21
C GLY A 51 22.92 -24.97 4.08
N GLN A 52 24.03 -24.58 3.49
CA GLN A 52 25.12 -23.87 4.20
C GLN A 52 24.70 -22.48 4.65
N GLN A 53 24.02 -21.71 3.81
CA GLN A 53 23.52 -20.37 4.13
C GLN A 53 22.49 -20.42 5.27
N MET A 54 21.57 -21.38 5.26
CA MET A 54 20.64 -21.60 6.36
C MET A 54 21.34 -21.93 7.67
N ALA A 55 22.30 -22.86 7.64
CA ALA A 55 23.07 -23.23 8.85
C ALA A 55 23.89 -22.03 9.38
N ALA A 56 24.49 -21.23 8.49
CA ALA A 56 25.21 -20.01 8.86
C ALA A 56 24.32 -18.93 9.48
N ALA A 57 23.04 -18.89 9.10
CA ALA A 57 22.02 -18.02 9.68
C ALA A 57 21.40 -18.55 10.99
N GLY A 58 21.92 -19.70 11.52
CA GLY A 58 21.45 -20.27 12.76
C GLY A 58 20.28 -21.25 12.62
N VAL A 59 19.86 -21.59 11.41
CA VAL A 59 18.85 -22.65 11.20
C VAL A 59 19.46 -23.99 11.58
N PRO A 60 18.87 -24.76 12.53
CA PRO A 60 19.44 -26.03 13.02
C PRO A 60 19.16 -27.17 12.02
N ILE A 61 19.68 -27.02 10.80
CA ILE A 61 19.56 -28.00 9.73
C ILE A 61 20.96 -28.50 9.32
N GLN A 62 21.06 -29.82 9.01
CA GLN A 62 22.30 -30.38 8.49
C GLN A 62 22.36 -30.16 6.96
N PRO A 63 23.33 -29.36 6.44
CA PRO A 63 23.39 -29.01 5.01
C PRO A 63 23.44 -30.23 4.07
N LEU A 64 24.15 -31.29 4.49
CA LEU A 64 24.26 -32.52 3.70
C LEU A 64 22.90 -33.23 3.57
N MET A 65 22.17 -33.36 4.67
CA MET A 65 20.83 -34.00 4.71
C MET A 65 19.81 -33.18 3.91
N PHE A 66 19.86 -31.84 4.03
CA PHE A 66 19.02 -30.96 3.24
C PHE A 66 19.30 -31.09 1.74
N ASN A 67 20.56 -31.09 1.33
CA ASN A 67 20.94 -31.28 -0.07
C ASN A 67 20.48 -32.66 -0.62
N LEU A 68 20.63 -33.71 0.18
CA LEU A 68 20.16 -35.03 -0.19
C LEU A 68 18.62 -35.04 -0.36
N LEU A 69 17.89 -34.45 0.56
CA LEU A 69 16.43 -34.34 0.49
C LEU A 69 15.98 -33.56 -0.75
N ALA A 70 16.64 -32.44 -1.06
CA ALA A 70 16.35 -31.64 -2.25
C ALA A 70 16.58 -32.43 -3.56
N ARG A 71 17.62 -33.30 -3.59
CA ARG A 71 17.91 -34.17 -4.73
C ARG A 71 16.89 -35.30 -4.88
N VAL A 72 16.60 -36.01 -3.80
CA VAL A 72 15.65 -37.14 -3.82
C VAL A 72 14.24 -36.68 -4.20
N THR A 73 13.84 -35.46 -3.78
CA THR A 73 12.55 -34.86 -4.14
C THR A 73 12.56 -34.19 -5.52
N GLY A 74 13.70 -34.16 -6.25
CA GLY A 74 13.82 -33.51 -7.56
C GLY A 74 13.79 -31.98 -7.54
N LYS A 75 13.97 -31.35 -6.36
CA LYS A 75 13.78 -29.91 -6.14
C LYS A 75 15.08 -29.12 -6.05
N SER A 76 16.26 -29.76 -6.16
CA SER A 76 17.58 -29.14 -5.92
C SER A 76 17.89 -27.94 -6.82
N GLY A 77 17.35 -27.86 -8.04
CA GLY A 77 17.53 -26.77 -8.98
C GLY A 77 16.38 -25.76 -9.03
N GLN A 78 15.36 -25.90 -8.17
CA GLN A 78 14.15 -25.08 -8.21
C GLN A 78 14.05 -24.08 -7.05
N LEU A 79 15.07 -24.03 -6.18
CA LEU A 79 15.11 -23.14 -5.02
C LEU A 79 15.19 -21.69 -5.47
N LYS A 80 14.30 -20.84 -4.96
CA LYS A 80 14.29 -19.41 -5.27
C LYS A 80 15.15 -18.65 -4.28
N ALA A 81 15.90 -17.68 -4.79
CA ALA A 81 16.68 -16.74 -3.97
C ALA A 81 15.77 -15.71 -3.30
N GLY A 82 16.09 -15.35 -2.07
CA GLY A 82 15.31 -14.37 -1.30
C GLY A 82 15.47 -14.58 0.20
N THR A 83 14.82 -13.75 0.99
CA THR A 83 14.79 -13.85 2.44
C THR A 83 13.54 -14.63 2.88
N TYR A 84 13.73 -15.59 3.77
CA TYR A 84 12.72 -16.52 4.25
C TYR A 84 12.65 -16.48 5.78
N GLU A 85 11.50 -16.87 6.30
CA GLU A 85 11.26 -17.06 7.72
C GLU A 85 10.95 -18.53 8.00
N LEU A 86 11.79 -19.19 8.82
CA LEU A 86 11.52 -20.52 9.33
C LEU A 86 10.63 -20.41 10.56
N LYS A 87 9.39 -20.83 10.44
CA LYS A 87 8.41 -20.82 11.55
C LYS A 87 8.47 -22.10 12.38
N PRO A 88 8.12 -22.03 13.68
CA PRO A 88 7.96 -23.22 14.50
C PRO A 88 7.10 -24.28 13.84
N GLY A 89 7.49 -25.55 14.00
CA GLY A 89 6.80 -26.69 13.40
C GLY A 89 7.08 -26.94 11.91
N THR A 90 7.91 -26.11 11.25
CA THR A 90 8.29 -26.35 9.85
C THR A 90 9.22 -27.54 9.73
N THR A 91 8.85 -28.53 8.93
CA THR A 91 9.69 -29.72 8.65
C THR A 91 10.64 -29.47 7.48
N PRO A 92 11.75 -30.23 7.33
CA PRO A 92 12.65 -30.11 6.18
C PRO A 92 11.96 -30.25 4.82
N VAL A 93 10.96 -31.12 4.70
CA VAL A 93 10.15 -31.25 3.48
C VAL A 93 9.39 -29.98 3.19
N ARG A 94 8.71 -29.43 4.19
CA ARG A 94 7.94 -28.18 4.05
C ARG A 94 8.85 -26.99 3.76
N LEU A 95 10.04 -26.96 4.36
CA LEU A 95 11.04 -25.93 4.11
C LEU A 95 11.50 -25.93 2.65
N ILE A 96 11.76 -27.08 2.06
CA ILE A 96 12.09 -27.17 0.62
C ILE A 96 10.92 -26.67 -0.23
N ASP A 97 9.68 -27.02 0.11
CA ASP A 97 8.51 -26.56 -0.62
C ASP A 97 8.34 -25.03 -0.53
N GLN A 98 8.59 -24.46 0.64
CA GLN A 98 8.63 -23.02 0.85
C GLN A 98 9.67 -22.33 -0.07
N LEU A 99 10.87 -22.90 -0.14
CA LEU A 99 11.95 -22.35 -1.01
C LEU A 99 11.63 -22.48 -2.50
N VAL A 100 11.00 -23.58 -2.92
CA VAL A 100 10.60 -23.81 -4.33
C VAL A 100 9.45 -22.87 -4.72
N ARG A 101 8.45 -22.71 -3.86
CA ARG A 101 7.33 -21.79 -4.09
C ARG A 101 7.74 -20.33 -3.99
N GLY A 102 8.82 -20.01 -3.25
CA GLY A 102 9.24 -18.64 -2.99
C GLY A 102 8.32 -17.97 -1.98
N GLU A 103 7.96 -18.67 -0.91
CA GLU A 103 7.19 -18.13 0.21
C GLU A 103 8.14 -17.31 1.09
N PHE A 104 8.52 -16.12 0.60
CA PHE A 104 9.47 -15.21 1.26
C PHE A 104 8.93 -14.67 2.58
N ALA A 105 9.82 -14.25 3.46
CA ALA A 105 9.47 -13.42 4.60
C ALA A 105 8.78 -12.15 4.11
N GLN A 106 7.59 -11.88 4.64
CA GLN A 106 6.77 -10.74 4.23
C GLN A 106 6.84 -9.64 5.27
N GLU A 107 6.96 -8.44 4.77
CA GLU A 107 6.78 -7.20 5.53
C GLU A 107 5.59 -6.43 4.99
N SER A 108 5.15 -5.41 5.72
CA SER A 108 4.01 -4.60 5.32
C SER A 108 4.32 -3.12 5.47
N LEU A 109 3.85 -2.33 4.53
CA LEU A 109 3.84 -0.88 4.59
C LEU A 109 2.42 -0.39 4.45
N THR A 110 1.96 0.42 5.40
CA THR A 110 0.64 1.05 5.33
C THR A 110 0.76 2.48 4.83
N ILE A 111 0.06 2.78 3.74
CA ILE A 111 -0.15 4.13 3.19
C ILE A 111 -1.52 4.59 3.66
N ILE A 112 -1.57 5.74 4.33
CA ILE A 112 -2.78 6.23 5.02
C ILE A 112 -3.57 7.14 4.09
N GLU A 113 -4.91 7.01 4.11
CA GLU A 113 -5.83 7.90 3.41
C GLU A 113 -5.58 9.37 3.81
N GLY A 114 -5.65 10.27 2.84
CA GLY A 114 -5.41 11.69 3.06
C GLY A 114 -3.93 12.10 3.17
N TRP A 115 -2.98 11.16 3.11
CA TRP A 115 -1.57 11.52 2.94
C TRP A 115 -1.33 12.21 1.60
N THR A 116 -0.31 13.05 1.56
CA THR A 116 0.26 13.53 0.30
C THR A 116 1.25 12.50 -0.26
N PHE A 117 1.55 12.58 -1.55
CA PHE A 117 2.60 11.77 -2.15
C PHE A 117 3.94 11.90 -1.42
N ARG A 118 4.29 13.11 -0.95
CA ARG A 118 5.49 13.34 -0.14
C ARG A 118 5.51 12.48 1.12
N GLN A 119 4.40 12.39 1.86
CA GLN A 119 4.30 11.58 3.07
C GLN A 119 4.43 10.08 2.74
N MET A 120 3.79 9.63 1.66
CA MET A 120 3.97 8.26 1.16
C MET A 120 5.44 7.97 0.83
N ARG A 121 6.11 8.88 0.11
CA ARG A 121 7.52 8.72 -0.26
C ARG A 121 8.43 8.68 0.96
N GLN A 122 8.17 9.50 1.98
CA GLN A 122 8.90 9.47 3.25
C GLN A 122 8.70 8.15 4.00
N ALA A 123 7.48 7.63 4.06
CA ALA A 123 7.19 6.35 4.71
C ALA A 123 7.89 5.18 4.00
N ILE A 124 7.91 5.17 2.67
CA ILE A 124 8.63 4.18 1.87
C ILE A 124 10.15 4.29 2.13
N ALA A 125 10.71 5.49 2.07
CA ALA A 125 12.13 5.74 2.30
C ALA A 125 12.61 5.38 3.73
N ALA A 126 11.72 5.46 4.71
CA ALA A 126 12.00 5.08 6.10
C ALA A 126 11.91 3.57 6.35
N HIS A 127 11.38 2.78 5.42
CA HIS A 127 11.10 1.36 5.64
C HIS A 127 12.33 0.50 5.37
N THR A 128 12.95 -0.05 6.42
CA THR A 128 14.21 -0.81 6.36
C THR A 128 14.14 -2.14 5.59
N GLY A 129 12.93 -2.67 5.38
CA GLY A 129 12.70 -3.90 4.63
C GLY A 129 12.65 -3.72 3.11
N LEU A 130 12.76 -2.48 2.61
CA LEU A 130 12.74 -2.18 1.18
C LEU A 130 14.15 -1.89 0.65
N LYS A 131 14.36 -2.21 -0.62
CA LYS A 131 15.52 -1.74 -1.37
C LYS A 131 15.19 -0.37 -1.96
N HIS A 132 15.92 0.66 -1.53
CA HIS A 132 15.72 2.06 -1.94
C HIS A 132 16.31 2.35 -3.32
N ASP A 133 15.76 1.75 -4.36
CA ASP A 133 16.24 1.87 -5.73
C ASP A 133 15.59 3.03 -6.51
N THR A 134 14.77 3.84 -5.85
CA THR A 134 14.19 5.08 -6.39
C THR A 134 14.61 6.34 -5.63
N ALA A 135 15.49 6.24 -4.63
CA ALA A 135 15.87 7.33 -3.75
C ALA A 135 16.39 8.57 -4.50
N GLU A 136 17.20 8.35 -5.55
CA GLU A 136 17.80 9.42 -6.37
C GLU A 136 16.89 9.95 -7.48
N LEU A 137 15.72 9.33 -7.69
CA LEU A 137 14.81 9.76 -8.73
C LEU A 137 14.01 10.99 -8.29
N THR A 138 13.88 11.96 -9.18
CA THR A 138 12.88 13.02 -9.06
C THR A 138 11.48 12.42 -9.18
N ASP A 139 10.45 13.12 -8.70
CA ASP A 139 9.06 12.69 -8.78
C ASP A 139 8.63 12.43 -10.24
N ARG A 140 9.11 13.26 -11.16
CA ARG A 140 8.84 13.11 -12.60
C ARG A 140 9.52 11.86 -13.19
N GLU A 141 10.75 11.58 -12.81
CA GLU A 141 11.48 10.39 -13.27
C GLU A 141 10.88 9.12 -12.68
N LEU A 142 10.40 9.17 -11.43
CA LEU A 142 9.66 8.08 -10.81
C LEU A 142 8.37 7.80 -11.59
N MET A 143 7.56 8.83 -11.88
CA MET A 143 6.34 8.68 -12.66
C MET A 143 6.61 8.14 -14.07
N ALA A 144 7.67 8.60 -14.74
CA ALA A 144 8.05 8.06 -16.06
C ALA A 144 8.36 6.54 -16.04
N LYS A 145 8.75 5.98 -14.88
CA LYS A 145 8.96 4.54 -14.70
C LYS A 145 7.69 3.77 -14.32
N ILE A 146 6.65 4.46 -13.85
CA ILE A 146 5.38 3.88 -13.37
C ILE A 146 4.31 4.02 -14.44
N ASP A 147 4.01 5.26 -14.84
CA ASP A 147 3.03 5.62 -15.84
C ASP A 147 3.43 6.97 -16.49
N PRO A 148 3.96 6.96 -17.74
CA PRO A 148 4.46 8.15 -18.41
C PRO A 148 3.39 9.17 -18.81
N ASP A 149 2.12 8.80 -18.76
CA ASP A 149 0.99 9.70 -19.08
C ASP A 149 0.80 10.76 -17.99
N PHE A 150 1.29 10.50 -16.77
CA PHE A 150 1.22 11.42 -15.63
C PHE A 150 2.60 11.98 -15.29
N LYS A 151 2.65 13.30 -15.08
CA LYS A 151 3.90 14.01 -14.72
C LYS A 151 4.02 14.30 -13.23
N ASP A 152 2.88 14.48 -12.57
CA ASP A 152 2.76 14.77 -11.14
C ASP A 152 2.23 13.52 -10.42
N PRO A 153 2.88 13.05 -9.36
CA PRO A 153 2.49 11.84 -8.63
C PRO A 153 1.34 12.05 -7.65
N GLU A 154 0.97 13.31 -7.33
CA GLU A 154 0.02 13.58 -6.26
C GLU A 154 -1.36 12.97 -6.54
N GLY A 155 -1.87 12.23 -5.56
CA GLY A 155 -3.17 11.55 -5.64
C GLY A 155 -3.16 10.24 -6.45
N LEU A 156 -2.05 9.89 -7.12
CA LEU A 156 -2.01 8.76 -8.08
C LEU A 156 -1.66 7.40 -7.46
N PHE A 157 -1.72 7.28 -6.14
CA PHE A 157 -1.42 6.03 -5.43
C PHE A 157 -2.55 5.70 -4.45
N PHE A 158 -2.99 4.44 -4.45
CA PHE A 158 -4.07 4.02 -3.58
C PHE A 158 -3.56 3.84 -2.14
N PRO A 159 -4.21 4.43 -1.14
CA PRO A 159 -3.89 4.20 0.27
C PRO A 159 -4.38 2.82 0.70
N ASP A 160 -3.47 1.95 1.12
CA ASP A 160 -3.74 0.58 1.59
C ASP A 160 -2.51 0.04 2.34
N THR A 161 -2.63 -1.16 2.89
CA THR A 161 -1.49 -1.91 3.43
C THR A 161 -0.93 -2.85 2.36
N TYR A 162 0.30 -2.60 1.96
CA TYR A 162 1.03 -3.36 0.94
C TYR A 162 1.93 -4.38 1.58
N LEU A 163 1.71 -5.66 1.24
CA LEU A 163 2.59 -6.76 1.63
C LEU A 163 3.67 -6.94 0.55
N PHE A 164 4.90 -7.13 0.98
CA PHE A 164 6.03 -7.31 0.06
C PHE A 164 7.09 -8.25 0.66
N ALA A 165 7.87 -8.88 -0.20
CA ALA A 165 9.01 -9.68 0.23
C ALA A 165 10.13 -8.75 0.73
N LYS A 166 10.76 -9.09 1.84
CA LYS A 166 11.90 -8.33 2.39
C LYS A 166 12.99 -8.14 1.32
N ASN A 167 13.58 -6.96 1.30
CA ASN A 167 14.55 -6.51 0.29
C ASN A 167 14.00 -6.40 -1.14
N SER A 168 12.67 -6.35 -1.33
CA SER A 168 12.10 -6.04 -2.64
C SER A 168 12.25 -4.55 -2.99
N SER A 169 12.16 -4.25 -4.28
CA SER A 169 12.25 -2.89 -4.82
C SER A 169 11.10 -2.01 -4.34
N GLU A 170 11.40 -0.79 -3.87
CA GLU A 170 10.37 0.20 -3.55
C GLU A 170 9.57 0.64 -4.77
N LEU A 171 10.17 0.59 -5.98
CA LEU A 171 9.44 0.86 -7.24
C LEU A 171 8.29 -0.12 -7.44
N ALA A 172 8.40 -1.37 -6.94
CA ALA A 172 7.32 -2.33 -7.01
C ALA A 172 6.10 -1.90 -6.17
N ILE A 173 6.34 -1.32 -4.98
CA ILE A 173 5.28 -0.78 -4.12
C ILE A 173 4.58 0.40 -4.82
N PHE A 174 5.34 1.35 -5.38
CA PHE A 174 4.76 2.46 -6.15
C PHE A 174 3.89 1.95 -7.31
N ARG A 175 4.38 1.00 -8.11
CA ARG A 175 3.60 0.41 -9.20
C ARG A 175 2.34 -0.29 -8.73
N GLN A 176 2.41 -1.04 -7.64
CA GLN A 176 1.25 -1.73 -7.08
C GLN A 176 0.20 -0.73 -6.58
N ALA A 177 0.61 0.31 -5.86
CA ALA A 177 -0.28 1.35 -5.34
C ALA A 177 -0.93 2.16 -6.48
N HIS A 178 -0.15 2.50 -7.52
CA HIS A 178 -0.68 3.18 -8.71
C HIS A 178 -1.68 2.29 -9.47
N SER A 179 -1.32 1.05 -9.77
CA SER A 179 -2.20 0.11 -10.47
C SER A 179 -3.52 -0.12 -9.70
N MET A 180 -3.45 -0.19 -8.37
CA MET A 180 -4.63 -0.31 -7.53
C MET A 180 -5.51 0.94 -7.63
N LEU A 181 -4.93 2.15 -7.60
CA LEU A 181 -5.69 3.38 -7.78
C LEU A 181 -6.38 3.41 -9.14
N MET A 182 -5.64 3.17 -10.23
CA MET A 182 -6.21 3.23 -11.58
C MET A 182 -7.37 2.26 -11.73
N LYS A 183 -7.26 1.05 -11.17
CA LYS A 183 -8.36 0.08 -11.13
C LYS A 183 -9.56 0.61 -10.36
N ARG A 184 -9.37 1.11 -9.11
CA ARG A 184 -10.45 1.62 -8.26
C ARG A 184 -11.13 2.85 -8.86
N LEU A 185 -10.33 3.75 -9.43
CA LEU A 185 -10.83 4.95 -10.11
C LEU A 185 -11.66 4.58 -11.34
N GLY A 186 -11.19 3.64 -12.17
CA GLY A 186 -11.94 3.15 -13.32
C GLY A 186 -13.27 2.52 -12.93
N GLU A 187 -13.24 1.59 -11.95
CA GLU A 187 -14.46 0.93 -11.44
C GLU A 187 -15.48 1.93 -10.87
N ALA A 188 -15.01 2.99 -10.19
CA ALA A 188 -15.87 4.03 -9.62
C ALA A 188 -16.40 4.98 -10.71
N TRP A 189 -15.56 5.34 -11.67
CA TRP A 189 -15.94 6.18 -12.82
C TRP A 189 -17.02 5.55 -13.69
N ASP A 190 -16.95 4.26 -13.94
CA ASP A 190 -17.97 3.52 -14.73
C ASP A 190 -19.33 3.50 -14.04
N LYS A 191 -19.35 3.57 -12.72
CA LYS A 191 -20.57 3.56 -11.89
C LYS A 191 -21.02 4.95 -11.45
N ARG A 192 -20.42 6.02 -11.98
CA ARG A 192 -20.72 7.39 -11.54
C ARG A 192 -22.16 7.82 -11.84
N ASP A 193 -22.65 8.70 -11.01
CA ASP A 193 -23.94 9.35 -11.24
C ASP A 193 -23.89 10.19 -12.55
N PRO A 194 -25.01 10.26 -13.28
CA PRO A 194 -25.09 11.10 -14.49
C PRO A 194 -25.06 12.59 -14.12
N GLY A 195 -24.55 13.42 -15.05
CA GLY A 195 -24.59 14.88 -14.92
C GLY A 195 -23.61 15.45 -13.90
N LEU A 196 -22.55 14.72 -13.54
CA LEU A 196 -21.43 15.26 -12.76
C LEU A 196 -20.61 16.25 -13.61
N PRO A 197 -20.00 17.29 -13.00
CA PRO A 197 -19.28 18.34 -13.73
C PRO A 197 -17.88 17.93 -14.21
N TYR A 198 -17.46 16.69 -13.95
CA TYR A 198 -16.12 16.21 -14.34
C TYR A 198 -16.09 15.76 -15.81
N LYS A 199 -15.02 16.15 -16.52
CA LYS A 199 -14.74 15.74 -17.90
C LYS A 199 -13.94 14.44 -17.97
N THR A 200 -13.10 14.19 -16.96
CA THR A 200 -12.16 13.05 -16.90
C THR A 200 -12.19 12.35 -15.54
N PRO A 201 -11.76 11.08 -15.48
CA PRO A 201 -11.54 10.40 -14.19
C PRO A 201 -10.57 11.15 -13.26
N TYR A 202 -9.56 11.83 -13.85
CA TYR A 202 -8.58 12.61 -13.08
C TYR A 202 -9.20 13.83 -12.37
N GLU A 203 -10.17 14.50 -13.00
CA GLU A 203 -10.93 15.58 -12.33
C GLU A 203 -11.76 15.04 -11.16
N ALA A 204 -12.36 13.85 -11.33
CA ALA A 204 -13.07 13.18 -10.22
C ALA A 204 -12.12 12.78 -9.08
N LEU A 205 -10.91 12.30 -9.41
CA LEU A 205 -9.85 12.00 -8.44
C LEU A 205 -9.42 13.28 -7.69
N THR A 206 -9.29 14.40 -8.40
CA THR A 206 -8.96 15.71 -7.80
C THR A 206 -10.04 16.13 -6.80
N MET A 207 -11.31 16.01 -7.16
CA MET A 207 -12.41 16.27 -6.23
C MET A 207 -12.40 15.29 -5.04
N ALA A 208 -12.17 14.01 -5.26
CA ALA A 208 -12.11 13.02 -4.20
C ALA A 208 -11.00 13.35 -3.17
N SER A 209 -9.86 13.87 -3.63
CA SER A 209 -8.77 14.28 -2.75
C SER A 209 -9.12 15.48 -1.88
N ILE A 210 -9.97 16.40 -2.36
CA ILE A 210 -10.51 17.53 -1.59
C ILE A 210 -11.49 17.00 -0.55
N VAL A 211 -12.44 16.16 -0.96
CA VAL A 211 -13.42 15.53 -0.07
C VAL A 211 -12.73 14.73 1.04
N GLU A 212 -11.63 14.03 0.72
CA GLU A 212 -10.82 13.28 1.71
C GLU A 212 -10.27 14.20 2.79
N LYS A 213 -9.78 15.38 2.43
CA LYS A 213 -9.19 16.33 3.37
C LYS A 213 -10.22 17.13 4.17
N GLU A 214 -11.42 17.31 3.64
CA GLU A 214 -12.51 18.04 4.29
C GLU A 214 -13.32 17.18 5.26
N THR A 215 -13.30 15.84 5.09
CA THR A 215 -14.19 14.96 5.82
C THR A 215 -13.68 14.69 7.24
N GLY A 216 -14.17 15.44 8.24
CA GLY A 216 -14.01 15.13 9.66
C GLY A 216 -14.93 14.01 10.11
N GLN A 217 -16.22 14.05 9.69
CA GLN A 217 -17.23 13.06 10.01
C GLN A 217 -17.55 12.18 8.79
N LYS A 218 -17.21 10.90 8.86
CA LYS A 218 -17.35 9.95 7.74
C LYS A 218 -18.75 9.88 7.15
N SER A 219 -19.80 10.03 7.96
CA SER A 219 -21.21 10.01 7.52
C SER A 219 -21.62 11.21 6.67
N GLU A 220 -20.85 12.31 6.72
CA GLU A 220 -21.15 13.55 5.97
C GLU A 220 -20.44 13.64 4.62
N ARG A 221 -19.56 12.68 4.30
CA ARG A 221 -18.70 12.69 3.11
C ARG A 221 -19.48 12.92 1.81
N ASN A 222 -20.60 12.23 1.63
CA ASN A 222 -21.43 12.39 0.43
C ASN A 222 -22.13 13.78 0.38
N MET A 223 -22.47 14.39 1.52
CA MET A 223 -23.01 15.73 1.59
C MET A 223 -21.96 16.79 1.30
N ILE A 224 -20.74 16.63 1.83
CA ILE A 224 -19.59 17.50 1.51
C ILE A 224 -19.28 17.46 0.00
N ALA A 225 -19.26 16.25 -0.58
CA ALA A 225 -19.09 16.09 -2.02
C ALA A 225 -20.21 16.78 -2.81
N ALA A 226 -21.48 16.69 -2.36
CA ALA A 226 -22.61 17.36 -3.00
C ALA A 226 -22.43 18.87 -3.02
N VAL A 227 -21.97 19.50 -1.93
CA VAL A 227 -21.70 20.95 -1.88
C VAL A 227 -20.68 21.34 -2.96
N PHE A 228 -19.53 20.65 -3.03
CA PHE A 228 -18.51 20.99 -4.01
C PHE A 228 -18.95 20.73 -5.45
N VAL A 229 -19.66 19.64 -5.71
CA VAL A 229 -20.25 19.34 -7.03
C VAL A 229 -21.24 20.41 -7.45
N ASN A 230 -22.11 20.87 -6.55
CA ASN A 230 -23.08 21.93 -6.82
C ASN A 230 -22.38 23.27 -7.09
N ARG A 231 -21.36 23.63 -6.30
CA ARG A 231 -20.53 24.82 -6.56
C ARG A 231 -19.85 24.78 -7.91
N LEU A 232 -19.23 23.65 -8.29
CA LEU A 232 -18.64 23.49 -9.62
C LEU A 232 -19.64 23.69 -10.74
N LYS A 233 -20.86 23.12 -10.64
CA LYS A 233 -21.93 23.27 -11.62
C LYS A 233 -22.37 24.72 -11.81
N LEU A 234 -22.32 25.50 -10.74
CA LEU A 234 -22.72 26.93 -10.73
C LEU A 234 -21.54 27.88 -11.04
N GLY A 235 -20.33 27.36 -11.28
CA GLY A 235 -19.13 28.20 -11.47
C GLY A 235 -18.71 28.97 -10.21
N MET A 236 -19.14 28.51 -9.03
CA MET A 236 -18.74 29.11 -7.75
C MET A 236 -17.32 28.67 -7.38
N LEU A 237 -16.63 29.54 -6.62
CA LEU A 237 -15.35 29.21 -5.97
C LEU A 237 -15.58 28.06 -4.97
N LEU A 238 -14.67 27.08 -4.92
CA LEU A 238 -14.78 25.96 -3.97
C LEU A 238 -14.53 26.43 -2.53
N GLN A 239 -13.59 27.35 -2.31
CA GLN A 239 -13.28 27.97 -1.01
C GLN A 239 -13.03 26.91 0.07
N THR A 240 -12.04 26.08 -0.15
CA THR A 240 -11.68 24.98 0.75
C THR A 240 -10.23 25.12 1.22
N ASP A 241 -10.05 25.21 2.53
CA ASP A 241 -8.77 25.42 3.20
C ASP A 241 -7.70 24.40 2.83
N PRO A 242 -8.00 23.09 2.75
CA PRO A 242 -7.02 22.08 2.37
C PRO A 242 -6.28 22.36 1.05
N THR A 243 -6.93 22.99 0.07
CA THR A 243 -6.27 23.32 -1.19
C THR A 243 -5.24 24.44 -1.01
N VAL A 244 -5.55 25.43 -0.17
CA VAL A 244 -4.61 26.53 0.19
C VAL A 244 -3.45 25.95 0.98
N ILE A 245 -3.70 25.11 1.98
CA ILE A 245 -2.66 24.42 2.76
C ILE A 245 -1.72 23.64 1.85
N TYR A 246 -2.28 22.86 0.91
CA TYR A 246 -1.48 22.12 -0.05
C TYR A 246 -0.60 23.06 -0.92
N GLY A 247 -1.17 24.17 -1.39
CA GLY A 247 -0.44 25.19 -2.17
C GLY A 247 0.69 25.87 -1.40
N ILE A 248 0.54 26.09 -0.09
CA ILE A 248 1.60 26.59 0.81
C ILE A 248 2.70 25.54 0.97
N GLY A 249 2.33 24.26 1.01
CA GLY A 249 3.22 23.12 1.10
C GLY A 249 4.01 23.10 2.42
N HIS A 250 5.35 22.88 2.34
CA HIS A 250 6.20 22.73 3.51
C HIS A 250 6.34 23.99 4.39
N LYS A 251 5.89 25.14 3.89
CA LYS A 251 5.91 26.39 4.64
C LYS A 251 4.68 26.57 5.55
N PHE A 252 3.72 25.68 5.48
CA PHE A 252 2.53 25.73 6.33
C PHE A 252 2.91 25.45 7.79
N ASP A 253 2.62 26.40 8.67
CA ASP A 253 2.96 26.35 10.09
C ASP A 253 1.82 25.91 11.02
N GLY A 254 0.71 25.43 10.43
CA GLY A 254 -0.49 24.98 11.17
C GLY A 254 -1.60 26.00 11.23
N ASN A 255 -1.38 27.27 10.80
CA ASN A 255 -2.39 28.33 10.83
C ASN A 255 -2.56 28.96 9.45
N ILE A 256 -3.79 28.99 8.94
CA ILE A 256 -4.16 29.75 7.75
C ILE A 256 -4.42 31.21 8.15
N ARG A 257 -3.75 32.11 7.45
CA ARG A 257 -3.93 33.55 7.64
C ARG A 257 -4.70 34.15 6.47
N LYS A 258 -5.32 35.32 6.71
CA LYS A 258 -6.03 36.07 5.67
C LYS A 258 -5.21 36.26 4.39
N LYS A 259 -3.91 36.60 4.52
CA LYS A 259 -3.00 36.71 3.39
C LYS A 259 -2.87 35.44 2.57
N ASP A 260 -2.97 34.26 3.21
CA ASP A 260 -2.83 32.98 2.52
C ASP A 260 -4.07 32.68 1.66
N LEU A 261 -5.25 33.10 2.13
CA LEU A 261 -6.52 33.04 1.38
C LEU A 261 -6.56 34.05 0.22
N GLU A 262 -5.84 35.18 0.32
CA GLU A 262 -5.76 36.23 -0.69
C GLU A 262 -4.58 36.07 -1.66
N THR A 263 -3.66 35.15 -1.38
CA THR A 263 -2.51 34.89 -2.26
C THR A 263 -2.92 33.99 -3.43
N ASP A 264 -2.77 34.51 -4.66
CA ASP A 264 -3.09 33.73 -5.86
C ASP A 264 -2.03 32.64 -6.13
N THR A 265 -2.42 31.39 -5.92
CA THR A 265 -1.66 30.21 -6.29
C THR A 265 -2.52 29.27 -7.16
N PRO A 266 -1.94 28.35 -7.93
CA PRO A 266 -2.73 27.38 -8.72
C PRO A 266 -3.69 26.54 -7.89
N TYR A 267 -3.45 26.40 -6.58
CA TYR A 267 -4.25 25.63 -5.64
C TYR A 267 -5.22 26.46 -4.80
N ASN A 268 -5.18 27.81 -4.90
CA ASN A 268 -6.04 28.63 -4.07
C ASN A 268 -7.46 28.72 -4.62
N THR A 269 -8.35 27.90 -4.09
CA THR A 269 -9.77 27.82 -4.48
C THR A 269 -10.62 28.95 -3.89
N TYR A 270 -10.06 29.89 -3.13
CA TYR A 270 -10.68 31.18 -2.75
C TYR A 270 -10.49 32.23 -3.84
N MET A 271 -9.47 32.09 -4.70
CA MET A 271 -9.12 33.05 -5.76
C MET A 271 -9.44 32.50 -7.15
N ARG A 272 -9.41 31.18 -7.35
CA ARG A 272 -9.57 30.54 -8.63
C ARG A 272 -10.81 29.65 -8.66
N VAL A 273 -11.60 29.76 -9.74
CA VAL A 273 -12.76 28.89 -9.96
C VAL A 273 -12.33 27.53 -10.48
N GLY A 274 -13.14 26.51 -10.20
CA GLY A 274 -12.90 25.15 -10.68
C GLY A 274 -12.01 24.33 -9.72
N LEU A 275 -11.55 23.20 -10.23
CA LEU A 275 -10.66 22.29 -9.51
C LEU A 275 -9.21 22.79 -9.56
N PRO A 276 -8.40 22.51 -8.54
CA PRO A 276 -6.95 22.71 -8.62
C PRO A 276 -6.33 21.81 -9.71
N PRO A 277 -5.10 22.08 -10.14
CA PRO A 277 -4.49 21.41 -11.29
C PRO A 277 -4.20 19.91 -11.05
N THR A 278 -4.02 19.51 -9.79
CA THR A 278 -3.79 18.12 -9.38
C THR A 278 -4.65 17.77 -8.15
N PRO A 279 -4.79 16.48 -7.80
CA PRO A 279 -5.18 16.10 -6.45
C PRO A 279 -4.28 16.76 -5.39
N ILE A 280 -4.73 16.78 -4.14
CA ILE A 280 -4.01 17.37 -3.00
C ILE A 280 -3.71 16.35 -1.89
N SER A 281 -4.11 15.09 -2.11
CA SER A 281 -3.87 13.96 -1.21
C SER A 281 -4.18 12.65 -1.91
N LEU A 282 -3.87 11.53 -1.26
CA LEU A 282 -4.24 10.17 -1.64
C LEU A 282 -5.62 9.83 -1.10
N PRO A 283 -6.69 9.83 -1.92
CA PRO A 283 -8.04 9.58 -1.43
C PRO A 283 -8.31 8.08 -1.31
N GLY A 284 -9.09 7.70 -0.26
CA GLY A 284 -9.62 6.35 -0.10
C GLY A 284 -10.85 6.09 -0.98
N VAL A 285 -11.31 4.82 -0.99
CA VAL A 285 -12.49 4.39 -1.75
C VAL A 285 -13.73 5.22 -1.40
N ALA A 286 -13.90 5.54 -0.13
CA ALA A 286 -15.09 6.27 0.32
C ALA A 286 -15.17 7.68 -0.26
N SER A 287 -14.03 8.38 -0.41
CA SER A 287 -13.98 9.71 -1.02
C SER A 287 -14.11 9.66 -2.54
N LEU A 288 -13.54 8.63 -3.19
CA LEU A 288 -13.79 8.38 -4.62
C LEU A 288 -15.28 8.14 -4.89
N THR A 289 -15.91 7.30 -4.08
CA THR A 289 -17.35 7.01 -4.21
C THR A 289 -18.18 8.26 -3.96
N ALA A 290 -17.88 9.05 -2.92
CA ALA A 290 -18.61 10.27 -2.61
C ALA A 290 -18.51 11.34 -3.72
N ALA A 291 -17.33 11.51 -4.32
CA ALA A 291 -17.14 12.42 -5.45
C ALA A 291 -17.94 12.00 -6.69
N LEU A 292 -18.11 10.69 -6.90
CA LEU A 292 -18.77 10.12 -8.10
C LEU A 292 -20.23 9.75 -7.87
N ALA A 293 -20.69 9.66 -6.62
CA ALA A 293 -22.08 9.47 -6.22
C ALA A 293 -22.40 10.34 -5.00
N PRO A 294 -22.40 11.69 -5.15
CA PRO A 294 -22.69 12.63 -4.07
C PRO A 294 -24.14 12.50 -3.59
N ALA A 295 -24.41 12.99 -2.39
CA ALA A 295 -25.78 13.06 -1.91
C ALA A 295 -26.66 13.93 -2.83
N LYS A 296 -27.91 13.53 -3.01
CA LYS A 296 -28.91 14.33 -3.75
C LYS A 296 -29.34 15.49 -2.86
N SER A 297 -28.69 16.63 -2.99
CA SER A 297 -28.91 17.83 -2.17
C SER A 297 -28.66 19.08 -2.99
N GLY A 298 -29.37 20.17 -2.67
CA GLY A 298 -29.15 21.52 -3.20
C GLY A 298 -28.14 22.33 -2.40
N ALA A 299 -27.52 21.73 -1.36
CA ALA A 299 -26.64 22.46 -0.45
C ALA A 299 -25.42 23.05 -1.19
N LEU A 300 -25.12 24.31 -0.87
CA LEU A 300 -23.98 25.09 -1.39
C LEU A 300 -22.98 25.47 -0.31
N TYR A 301 -23.36 25.33 0.96
CA TYR A 301 -22.58 25.74 2.12
C TYR A 301 -22.64 24.70 3.21
N PHE A 302 -21.60 24.62 4.02
CA PHE A 302 -21.61 23.90 5.29
C PHE A 302 -20.78 24.65 6.34
N VAL A 303 -21.09 24.44 7.60
CA VAL A 303 -20.37 24.98 8.75
C VAL A 303 -20.38 23.98 9.89
N ALA A 304 -19.24 23.83 10.58
CA ALA A 304 -19.13 22.94 11.73
C ALA A 304 -20.03 23.39 12.89
N ARG A 305 -20.78 22.44 13.50
CA ARG A 305 -21.63 22.68 14.66
C ARG A 305 -20.90 22.62 16.00
N GLY A 306 -19.60 22.30 16.02
CA GLY A 306 -18.79 22.13 17.23
C GLY A 306 -18.95 20.77 17.93
N ASN A 307 -19.86 19.93 17.48
CA ASN A 307 -20.11 18.57 18.02
C ASN A 307 -19.60 17.45 17.09
N GLY A 308 -18.72 17.79 16.13
CA GLY A 308 -18.22 16.86 15.12
C GLY A 308 -19.11 16.71 13.88
N THR A 309 -20.28 17.38 13.83
CA THR A 309 -21.16 17.39 12.65
C THR A 309 -21.20 18.77 12.01
N SER A 310 -21.73 18.84 10.77
CA SER A 310 -21.90 20.07 10.01
C SER A 310 -23.37 20.44 9.83
N GLN A 311 -23.63 21.75 9.71
CA GLN A 311 -24.88 22.29 9.20
C GLN A 311 -24.71 22.60 7.72
N PHE A 312 -25.55 22.00 6.88
CA PHE A 312 -25.60 22.26 5.44
C PHE A 312 -26.71 23.28 5.12
N SER A 313 -26.48 24.14 4.12
CA SER A 313 -27.40 25.20 3.72
C SER A 313 -27.34 25.38 2.19
N ASP A 314 -28.51 25.68 1.60
CA ASP A 314 -28.67 25.86 0.16
C ASP A 314 -28.44 27.32 -0.27
N ASN A 315 -28.43 28.26 0.66
CA ASN A 315 -28.22 29.69 0.38
C ASN A 315 -27.35 30.35 1.46
N LEU A 316 -26.83 31.54 1.12
CA LEU A 316 -25.92 32.31 1.97
C LEU A 316 -26.61 32.83 3.24
N THR A 317 -27.91 33.18 3.19
CA THR A 317 -28.65 33.71 4.34
C THR A 317 -28.72 32.67 5.45
N ASP A 318 -29.09 31.42 5.11
CA ASP A 318 -29.18 30.33 6.08
C ASP A 318 -27.79 29.92 6.56
N HIS A 319 -26.79 29.94 5.68
CA HIS A 319 -25.41 29.70 6.08
C HIS A 319 -24.93 30.74 7.12
N ASN A 320 -25.14 32.04 6.88
CA ASN A 320 -24.74 33.08 7.80
C ASN A 320 -25.47 32.97 9.16
N ARG A 321 -26.73 32.52 9.14
CA ARG A 321 -27.50 32.22 10.39
C ARG A 321 -26.82 31.09 11.15
N ALA A 322 -26.44 30.02 10.47
CA ALA A 322 -25.73 28.87 11.05
C ALA A 322 -24.35 29.25 11.60
N VAL A 323 -23.56 30.04 10.86
CA VAL A 323 -22.28 30.59 11.34
C VAL A 323 -22.46 31.40 12.64
N ASN A 324 -23.43 32.29 12.67
CA ASN A 324 -23.72 33.08 13.89
C ASN A 324 -24.13 32.20 15.07
N GLN A 325 -24.85 31.10 14.81
CA GLN A 325 -25.31 30.17 15.83
C GLN A 325 -24.19 29.28 16.38
N TYR A 326 -23.26 28.81 15.53
CA TYR A 326 -22.32 27.75 15.91
C TYR A 326 -20.86 28.24 16.08
N GLN A 327 -20.47 29.38 15.48
CA GLN A 327 -19.09 29.85 15.50
C GLN A 327 -18.84 31.19 16.22
N LYS A 328 -19.89 31.92 16.56
CA LYS A 328 -19.79 33.22 17.24
C LYS A 328 -20.33 33.21 18.69
N GLN A 329 -20.30 32.01 19.32
CA GLN A 329 -20.59 31.90 20.77
C GLN A 329 -19.33 32.08 21.60
#